data_b0cdfbd540f6b67d5125633fd3ab4445
#
_entry.id   b0cdfbd540f6b67d5125633fd3ab4445
#
_cell.length_a   1.000
_cell.length_b   1.000
_cell.length_c   1.000
_cell.angle_alpha   90.00
_cell.angle_beta   90.00
_cell.angle_gamma   90.00
#
_symmetry.space_group_name_H-M   'P 1'
#
loop_
_entity.id
_entity.type
_entity.pdbx_description
1 polymer ?
#
loop_
_entity_poly.entity_id
_entity_poly.type
_entity_poly.pdbx_seq_one_letter_code
_entity_poly.pdbx_strand_id
1 'polypeptide(L)'
;MAKILLEMKNITKTFPGVKALDNVNLQVEEGEIHALVGENGAGKSTLMNVLSGIYPYGTYDGNIIYNGEICKFNTIKDSEEKGIVIIHQELALIPYMTIGENMYLGNERGSSLSINWNETYGEADKYLKIVGLEESSRTLIKDIGVGKQQLVEIAKALAKNAKLLILDEPTASLNEDDSQALLELLLKFKEQGMTSIIISHKLNEISYVADKITVIRDGSTIETLDKKKDDFSEQRIIQGMVGREMTDRFPKRPDVKIGDVSMEVKNWNVYHPLYSERKVVDNVSFKVHKGEVVGISGLMGAGRTELAMSIFGKSYGTKISGQVFMNGKEVKLNTVQEAIDNKLAYVTEDRKGNGLILSKSIKMNTSLANMKGISNGKVIDADKEYAVAEDYRKKLKTKCPSVEQNVGNLSGGNQQKVLLAKWMFTEPDILILDEPTRGIDVGAKYEIYCIINDLVAAGKSVIMISSELPEVLGMSDRIYIMNEGKFVGEVSKEEATSELIMSKIVKSGKGA
;
A
#
# COMPACT_ATOMS: atom_id res chain seq x y z
N MET A 1 18.87 -29.83 16.92
CA MET A 1 18.70 -28.37 16.79
C MET A 1 18.80 -28.05 15.32
N ALA A 2 17.88 -27.28 14.80
CA ALA A 2 17.98 -26.83 13.39
C ALA A 2 19.25 -25.98 13.21
N LYS A 3 19.88 -26.06 12.05
CA LYS A 3 21.11 -25.33 11.77
C LYS A 3 20.75 -23.87 11.47
N ILE A 4 21.40 -22.93 12.16
CA ILE A 4 21.24 -21.51 11.89
C ILE A 4 22.02 -21.19 10.61
N LEU A 5 21.33 -20.64 9.62
CA LEU A 5 21.91 -20.19 8.36
C LEU A 5 22.43 -18.75 8.46
N LEU A 6 21.57 -17.85 9.01
CA LEU A 6 21.84 -16.43 9.15
C LEU A 6 21.65 -16.01 10.61
N GLU A 7 22.59 -15.21 11.10
CA GLU A 7 22.48 -14.52 12.38
C GLU A 7 23.01 -13.08 12.22
N MET A 8 22.14 -12.11 12.48
CA MET A 8 22.51 -10.69 12.57
C MET A 8 22.47 -10.31 14.04
N LYS A 9 23.60 -9.84 14.58
CA LYS A 9 23.79 -9.54 16.01
C LYS A 9 24.07 -8.06 16.22
N ASN A 10 23.25 -7.44 17.08
CA ASN A 10 23.44 -6.08 17.58
C ASN A 10 23.58 -5.05 16.43
N ILE A 11 22.81 -5.22 15.37
CA ILE A 11 22.89 -4.34 14.21
C ILE A 11 22.33 -2.96 14.56
N THR A 12 23.20 -1.95 14.46
CA THR A 12 22.84 -0.55 14.69
C THR A 12 23.20 0.29 13.47
N LYS A 13 22.24 1.06 12.95
CA LYS A 13 22.43 1.94 11.79
C LYS A 13 21.82 3.30 12.05
N THR A 14 22.67 4.34 11.96
CA THR A 14 22.27 5.73 12.15
C THR A 14 22.39 6.50 10.82
N PHE A 15 21.40 7.32 10.52
CA PHE A 15 21.42 8.33 9.47
C PHE A 15 21.38 9.74 10.12
N PRO A 16 21.70 10.82 9.39
CA PRO A 16 21.60 12.16 9.94
C PRO A 16 20.23 12.43 10.56
N GLY A 17 20.20 12.59 11.89
CA GLY A 17 18.98 12.89 12.67
C GLY A 17 18.08 11.69 13.01
N VAL A 18 18.39 10.45 12.58
CA VAL A 18 17.57 9.27 12.85
C VAL A 18 18.42 8.04 13.09
N LYS A 19 18.18 7.33 14.20
CA LYS A 19 18.70 5.98 14.44
C LYS A 19 17.68 4.98 13.85
N ALA A 20 17.95 4.47 12.66
CA ALA A 20 17.01 3.59 11.93
C ALA A 20 17.02 2.15 12.44
N LEU A 21 18.16 1.67 12.97
CA LEU A 21 18.29 0.38 13.64
C LEU A 21 19.04 0.61 14.95
N ASP A 22 18.54 0.02 16.03
CA ASP A 22 19.10 0.10 17.37
C ASP A 22 19.19 -1.30 17.99
N ASN A 23 20.37 -1.89 17.95
CA ASN A 23 20.65 -3.21 18.52
C ASN A 23 19.73 -4.33 18.01
N VAL A 24 19.43 -4.33 16.69
CA VAL A 24 18.55 -5.32 16.07
C VAL A 24 19.24 -6.69 16.01
N ASN A 25 18.47 -7.72 16.37
CA ASN A 25 18.90 -9.11 16.31
C ASN A 25 17.91 -9.92 15.45
N LEU A 26 18.45 -10.74 14.54
CA LEU A 26 17.67 -11.63 13.67
C LEU A 26 18.37 -12.96 13.54
N GLN A 27 17.64 -14.07 13.68
CA GLN A 27 18.15 -15.43 13.51
C GLN A 27 17.23 -16.17 12.52
N VAL A 28 17.83 -16.80 11.49
CA VAL A 28 17.10 -17.57 10.47
C VAL A 28 17.70 -18.96 10.38
N GLU A 29 16.87 -19.99 10.50
CA GLU A 29 17.24 -21.40 10.37
C GLU A 29 17.30 -21.83 8.90
N GLU A 30 18.12 -22.82 8.59
CA GLU A 30 18.22 -23.38 7.23
C GLU A 30 16.91 -24.07 6.85
N GLY A 31 16.36 -23.74 5.66
CA GLY A 31 15.13 -24.34 5.13
C GLY A 31 13.83 -23.77 5.74
N GLU A 32 13.87 -22.68 6.51
CA GLU A 32 12.63 -22.01 7.01
C GLU A 32 12.22 -20.84 6.11
N ILE A 33 10.94 -20.52 6.15
CA ILE A 33 10.43 -19.23 5.72
C ILE A 33 10.29 -18.35 6.96
N HIS A 34 11.14 -17.33 7.05
CA HIS A 34 11.16 -16.38 8.17
C HIS A 34 10.47 -15.08 7.76
N ALA A 35 9.45 -14.66 8.47
CA ALA A 35 8.83 -13.37 8.22
C ALA A 35 9.45 -12.26 9.07
N LEU A 36 9.65 -11.09 8.48
CA LEU A 36 10.08 -9.88 9.15
C LEU A 36 8.96 -8.86 9.09
N VAL A 37 8.34 -8.58 10.23
CA VAL A 37 7.16 -7.70 10.32
C VAL A 37 7.44 -6.47 11.17
N GLY A 38 6.66 -5.42 10.97
CA GLY A 38 6.75 -4.16 11.71
C GLY A 38 6.08 -3.04 10.94
N GLU A 39 5.83 -1.90 11.57
CA GLU A 39 5.29 -0.72 10.92
C GLU A 39 6.22 -0.17 9.83
N ASN A 40 5.69 0.70 8.95
CA ASN A 40 6.51 1.41 7.97
C ASN A 40 7.47 2.35 8.70
N GLY A 41 8.77 2.27 8.36
CA GLY A 41 9.82 3.00 9.07
C GLY A 41 10.38 2.28 10.30
N ALA A 42 9.89 1.07 10.64
CA ALA A 42 10.43 0.27 11.74
C ALA A 42 11.86 -0.24 11.52
N GLY A 43 12.42 -0.08 10.30
CA GLY A 43 13.80 -0.46 9.99
C GLY A 43 13.95 -1.74 9.17
N LYS A 44 12.86 -2.41 8.75
CA LYS A 44 12.90 -3.69 8.00
C LYS A 44 13.76 -3.64 6.75
N SER A 45 13.45 -2.74 5.82
CA SER A 45 14.23 -2.59 4.57
C SER A 45 15.66 -2.09 4.85
N THR A 46 15.87 -1.29 5.91
CA THR A 46 17.21 -0.89 6.34
C THR A 46 18.03 -2.10 6.79
N LEU A 47 17.44 -3.02 7.56
CA LEU A 47 18.10 -4.25 8.00
C LEU A 47 18.46 -5.13 6.80
N MET A 48 17.56 -5.28 5.82
CA MET A 48 17.85 -6.06 4.61
C MET A 48 18.89 -5.38 3.72
N ASN A 49 18.92 -4.06 3.66
CA ASN A 49 19.96 -3.31 2.94
C ASN A 49 21.34 -3.44 3.61
N VAL A 50 21.42 -3.60 4.94
CA VAL A 50 22.64 -3.98 5.63
C VAL A 50 23.06 -5.40 5.25
N LEU A 51 22.12 -6.35 5.24
CA LEU A 51 22.38 -7.76 4.90
C LEU A 51 22.82 -7.94 3.44
N SER A 52 22.23 -7.18 2.51
CA SER A 52 22.54 -7.25 1.08
C SER A 52 23.80 -6.47 0.67
N GLY A 53 24.45 -5.74 1.59
CA GLY A 53 25.64 -4.94 1.28
C GLY A 53 25.36 -3.60 0.57
N ILE A 54 24.08 -3.19 0.45
CA ILE A 54 23.71 -1.83 0.00
C ILE A 54 24.27 -0.80 0.98
N TYR A 55 24.19 -1.10 2.29
CA TYR A 55 24.94 -0.35 3.29
C TYR A 55 26.23 -1.12 3.62
N PRO A 56 27.43 -0.63 3.15
CA PRO A 56 28.69 -1.34 3.29
C PRO A 56 29.10 -1.57 4.75
N TYR A 57 29.89 -2.62 4.97
CA TYR A 57 30.53 -2.86 6.24
C TYR A 57 31.32 -1.63 6.72
N GLY A 58 31.21 -1.30 8.01
CA GLY A 58 31.78 -0.08 8.61
C GLY A 58 30.83 1.14 8.56
N THR A 59 29.68 1.06 7.89
CA THR A 59 28.63 2.10 7.95
C THR A 59 27.53 1.78 8.96
N TYR A 60 27.64 0.67 9.64
CA TYR A 60 26.78 0.18 10.71
C TYR A 60 27.62 -0.58 11.76
N ASP A 61 27.08 -0.73 12.95
CA ASP A 61 27.67 -1.55 14.02
C ASP A 61 26.99 -2.93 14.06
N GLY A 62 27.68 -3.90 14.68
CA GLY A 62 27.18 -5.28 14.81
C GLY A 62 27.81 -6.24 13.82
N ASN A 63 27.37 -7.50 13.83
CA ASN A 63 27.95 -8.57 13.03
C ASN A 63 26.87 -9.32 12.23
N ILE A 64 27.20 -9.64 10.98
CA ILE A 64 26.45 -10.59 10.15
C ILE A 64 27.24 -11.90 10.18
N ILE A 65 26.58 -12.99 10.60
CA ILE A 65 27.12 -14.34 10.60
C ILE A 65 26.29 -15.16 9.63
N TYR A 66 26.90 -15.68 8.57
CA TYR A 66 26.22 -16.48 7.57
C TYR A 66 26.91 -17.82 7.43
N ASN A 67 26.14 -18.89 7.58
CA ASN A 67 26.63 -20.27 7.63
C ASN A 67 27.80 -20.49 8.62
N GLY A 68 27.74 -19.78 9.77
CA GLY A 68 28.76 -19.85 10.82
C GLY A 68 29.99 -18.94 10.62
N GLU A 69 30.10 -18.23 9.51
CA GLU A 69 31.20 -17.29 9.21
C GLU A 69 30.78 -15.83 9.38
N ILE A 70 31.64 -15.01 9.96
CA ILE A 70 31.42 -13.56 10.02
C ILE A 70 31.61 -12.99 8.61
N CYS A 71 30.58 -12.34 8.09
CA CYS A 71 30.58 -11.72 6.77
C CYS A 71 30.72 -10.20 6.86
N LYS A 72 31.47 -9.63 5.93
CA LYS A 72 31.72 -8.18 5.79
C LYS A 72 31.42 -7.79 4.35
N PHE A 73 30.15 -7.47 4.08
CA PHE A 73 29.73 -7.10 2.74
C PHE A 73 30.01 -5.62 2.48
N ASN A 74 30.77 -5.32 1.44
CA ASN A 74 31.05 -3.95 0.99
C ASN A 74 30.24 -3.56 -0.23
N THR A 75 29.74 -4.56 -0.98
CA THR A 75 28.93 -4.41 -2.17
C THR A 75 27.82 -5.46 -2.20
N ILE A 76 26.80 -5.23 -3.03
CA ILE A 76 25.74 -6.21 -3.30
C ILE A 76 26.33 -7.52 -3.87
N LYS A 77 27.38 -7.40 -4.68
CA LYS A 77 28.03 -8.58 -5.27
C LYS A 77 28.60 -9.52 -4.22
N ASP A 78 29.14 -8.98 -3.11
CA ASP A 78 29.71 -9.81 -2.04
C ASP A 78 28.63 -10.69 -1.37
N SER A 79 27.42 -10.17 -1.18
CA SER A 79 26.28 -10.95 -0.65
C SER A 79 25.72 -11.94 -1.66
N GLU A 80 25.63 -11.56 -2.94
CA GLU A 80 25.21 -12.44 -4.01
C GLU A 80 26.16 -13.62 -4.22
N GLU A 81 27.46 -13.41 -4.12
CA GLU A 81 28.48 -14.49 -4.19
C GLU A 81 28.35 -15.52 -3.06
N LYS A 82 27.81 -15.12 -1.92
CA LYS A 82 27.44 -16.02 -0.80
C LYS A 82 26.06 -16.68 -1.01
N GLY A 83 25.31 -16.32 -2.05
CA GLY A 83 23.96 -16.81 -2.35
C GLY A 83 22.86 -16.10 -1.59
N ILE A 84 23.09 -14.88 -1.10
CA ILE A 84 22.06 -14.01 -0.52
C ILE A 84 21.53 -13.08 -1.61
N VAL A 85 20.28 -13.23 -2.01
CA VAL A 85 19.67 -12.45 -3.09
C VAL A 85 18.41 -11.77 -2.59
N ILE A 86 18.28 -10.47 -2.86
CA ILE A 86 17.11 -9.67 -2.51
C ILE A 86 16.27 -9.34 -3.74
N ILE A 87 14.96 -9.51 -3.61
CA ILE A 87 13.95 -9.03 -4.55
C ILE A 87 13.24 -7.85 -3.90
N HIS A 88 13.39 -6.67 -4.50
CA HIS A 88 12.83 -5.43 -3.98
C HIS A 88 11.33 -5.29 -4.30
N GLN A 89 10.64 -4.45 -3.54
CA GLN A 89 9.23 -4.11 -3.73
C GLN A 89 8.95 -3.54 -5.13
N GLU A 90 9.85 -2.67 -5.63
CA GLU A 90 9.77 -2.17 -7.00
C GLU A 90 10.59 -3.10 -7.90
N LEU A 91 9.94 -3.65 -8.94
CA LEU A 91 10.57 -4.58 -9.87
C LEU A 91 11.73 -3.90 -10.61
N ALA A 92 12.92 -4.49 -10.50
CA ALA A 92 14.13 -4.00 -11.15
C ALA A 92 14.28 -4.57 -12.57
N LEU A 93 13.19 -4.56 -13.35
CA LEU A 93 13.13 -5.05 -14.72
C LEU A 93 13.10 -3.90 -15.72
N ILE A 94 13.83 -4.05 -16.84
CA ILE A 94 13.86 -3.09 -17.93
C ILE A 94 12.76 -3.46 -18.93
N PRO A 95 11.70 -2.62 -19.11
CA PRO A 95 10.50 -2.98 -19.87
C PRO A 95 10.76 -3.33 -21.36
N TYR A 96 11.74 -2.70 -21.98
CA TYR A 96 12.06 -2.88 -23.40
C TYR A 96 13.16 -3.91 -23.67
N MET A 97 13.59 -4.66 -22.65
CA MET A 97 14.45 -5.82 -22.79
C MET A 97 13.62 -7.11 -22.66
N THR A 98 14.13 -8.18 -23.22
CA THR A 98 13.52 -9.50 -23.10
C THR A 98 13.67 -10.05 -21.67
N ILE A 99 12.89 -11.09 -21.35
CA ILE A 99 12.99 -11.79 -20.07
C ILE A 99 14.43 -12.31 -19.87
N GLY A 100 15.00 -12.99 -20.87
CA GLY A 100 16.34 -13.55 -20.77
C GLY A 100 17.44 -12.51 -20.61
N GLU A 101 17.33 -11.37 -21.31
CA GLU A 101 18.25 -10.24 -21.14
C GLU A 101 18.16 -9.66 -19.72
N ASN A 102 16.95 -9.49 -19.17
CA ASN A 102 16.77 -9.01 -17.81
C ASN A 102 17.33 -9.98 -16.75
N MET A 103 17.14 -11.30 -16.95
CA MET A 103 17.62 -12.30 -16.00
C MET A 103 19.14 -12.36 -15.91
N TYR A 104 19.82 -12.16 -17.02
CA TYR A 104 21.28 -12.30 -17.12
C TYR A 104 22.02 -10.98 -17.32
N LEU A 105 21.37 -9.85 -17.18
CA LEU A 105 21.99 -8.53 -17.33
C LEU A 105 23.25 -8.40 -16.45
N GLY A 106 24.41 -8.20 -17.09
CA GLY A 106 25.71 -8.15 -16.43
C GLY A 106 26.29 -9.52 -16.04
N ASN A 107 25.60 -10.64 -16.37
CA ASN A 107 26.04 -12.02 -16.15
C ASN A 107 25.71 -12.91 -17.37
N GLU A 108 25.72 -12.34 -18.57
CA GLU A 108 25.45 -13.02 -19.82
C GLU A 108 26.41 -14.18 -20.03
N ARG A 109 25.93 -15.28 -20.61
CA ARG A 109 26.77 -16.44 -20.91
C ARG A 109 27.62 -16.18 -22.15
N GLY A 110 28.85 -16.68 -22.13
CA GLY A 110 29.78 -16.53 -23.25
C GLY A 110 31.24 -16.34 -22.80
N SER A 111 32.04 -15.76 -23.68
CA SER A 111 33.42 -15.42 -23.41
C SER A 111 33.57 -13.91 -23.12
N SER A 112 34.78 -13.51 -22.67
CA SER A 112 35.07 -12.07 -22.46
C SER A 112 34.95 -11.21 -23.72
N LEU A 113 34.88 -11.83 -24.93
CA LEU A 113 34.83 -11.15 -26.21
C LEU A 113 33.47 -11.26 -26.93
N SER A 114 32.62 -12.21 -26.52
CA SER A 114 31.31 -12.42 -27.18
C SER A 114 30.31 -13.09 -26.26
N ILE A 115 29.06 -12.59 -26.28
CA ILE A 115 27.93 -13.16 -25.56
C ILE A 115 27.34 -14.31 -26.37
N ASN A 116 27.09 -15.45 -25.69
CA ASN A 116 26.36 -16.57 -26.25
C ASN A 116 24.87 -16.47 -25.92
N TRP A 117 24.13 -15.75 -26.76
CA TRP A 117 22.69 -15.53 -26.55
C TRP A 117 21.86 -16.82 -26.53
N ASN A 118 22.24 -17.82 -27.33
CA ASN A 118 21.50 -19.10 -27.34
C ASN A 118 21.62 -19.83 -25.99
N GLU A 119 22.80 -19.83 -25.41
CA GLU A 119 23.02 -20.38 -24.06
C GLU A 119 22.30 -19.56 -23.00
N THR A 120 22.41 -18.23 -23.06
CA THR A 120 21.74 -17.31 -22.12
C THR A 120 20.23 -17.50 -22.11
N TYR A 121 19.58 -17.51 -23.29
CA TYR A 121 18.15 -17.77 -23.38
C TYR A 121 17.77 -19.21 -22.99
N GLY A 122 18.57 -20.20 -23.36
CA GLY A 122 18.33 -21.59 -22.99
C GLY A 122 18.40 -21.85 -21.48
N GLU A 123 19.30 -21.15 -20.77
CA GLU A 123 19.35 -21.19 -19.31
C GLU A 123 18.16 -20.43 -18.69
N ALA A 124 17.81 -19.26 -19.23
CA ALA A 124 16.65 -18.50 -18.76
C ALA A 124 15.38 -19.36 -18.84
N ASP A 125 15.13 -20.05 -19.97
CA ASP A 125 13.95 -20.93 -20.13
C ASP A 125 13.89 -22.04 -19.08
N LYS A 126 15.04 -22.55 -18.57
CA LYS A 126 15.05 -23.54 -17.49
C LYS A 126 14.50 -22.96 -16.19
N TYR A 127 14.96 -21.75 -15.81
CA TYR A 127 14.50 -21.12 -14.56
C TYR A 127 13.06 -20.63 -14.66
N LEU A 128 12.60 -20.19 -15.84
CA LEU A 128 11.20 -19.85 -16.07
C LEU A 128 10.27 -21.06 -15.83
N LYS A 129 10.67 -22.26 -16.27
CA LYS A 129 9.92 -23.50 -15.97
C LYS A 129 9.87 -23.82 -14.48
N ILE A 130 10.95 -23.55 -13.73
CA ILE A 130 10.99 -23.78 -12.27
C ILE A 130 9.97 -22.92 -11.54
N VAL A 131 9.80 -21.67 -11.97
CA VAL A 131 8.81 -20.75 -11.40
C VAL A 131 7.40 -20.90 -12.00
N GLY A 132 7.22 -21.83 -12.93
CA GLY A 132 5.92 -22.10 -13.56
C GLY A 132 5.51 -21.08 -14.62
N LEU A 133 6.46 -20.35 -15.21
CA LEU A 133 6.20 -19.37 -16.27
C LEU A 133 6.39 -20.02 -17.64
N GLU A 134 5.33 -19.99 -18.46
CA GLU A 134 5.31 -20.61 -19.79
C GLU A 134 5.83 -19.69 -20.91
N GLU A 135 5.99 -18.40 -20.63
CA GLU A 135 6.50 -17.41 -21.58
C GLU A 135 7.92 -17.73 -22.03
N SER A 136 8.21 -17.43 -23.31
CA SER A 136 9.56 -17.55 -23.86
C SER A 136 10.49 -16.50 -23.23
N SER A 137 11.73 -16.89 -22.93
CA SER A 137 12.77 -15.95 -22.50
C SER A 137 13.04 -14.80 -23.47
N ARG A 138 12.53 -14.87 -24.72
CA ARG A 138 12.64 -13.83 -25.75
C ARG A 138 11.46 -12.83 -25.72
N THR A 139 10.45 -13.04 -24.88
CA THR A 139 9.32 -12.12 -24.71
C THR A 139 9.80 -10.83 -24.01
N LEU A 140 9.31 -9.67 -24.43
CA LEU A 140 9.63 -8.40 -23.77
C LEU A 140 8.90 -8.27 -22.44
N ILE A 141 9.56 -7.71 -21.46
CA ILE A 141 8.97 -7.51 -20.10
C ILE A 141 7.68 -6.67 -20.16
N LYS A 142 7.62 -5.64 -21.00
CA LYS A 142 6.41 -4.81 -21.15
C LYS A 142 5.17 -5.56 -21.65
N ASP A 143 5.35 -6.71 -22.28
CA ASP A 143 4.27 -7.49 -22.89
C ASP A 143 3.69 -8.55 -21.94
N ILE A 144 4.20 -8.63 -20.72
CA ILE A 144 3.71 -9.52 -19.66
C ILE A 144 3.15 -8.74 -18.47
N GLY A 145 2.13 -9.34 -17.83
CA GLY A 145 1.49 -8.73 -16.64
C GLY A 145 2.42 -8.70 -15.42
N VAL A 146 2.06 -7.87 -14.42
CA VAL A 146 2.88 -7.63 -13.21
C VAL A 146 3.13 -8.93 -12.42
N GLY A 147 2.12 -9.83 -12.31
CA GLY A 147 2.30 -11.13 -11.66
C GLY A 147 3.38 -11.97 -12.32
N LYS A 148 3.41 -12.00 -13.65
CA LYS A 148 4.44 -12.71 -14.41
C LYS A 148 5.81 -12.04 -14.31
N GLN A 149 5.86 -10.70 -14.24
CA GLN A 149 7.10 -9.97 -14.00
C GLN A 149 7.70 -10.33 -12.62
N GLN A 150 6.87 -10.51 -11.60
CA GLN A 150 7.31 -10.96 -10.27
C GLN A 150 7.97 -12.36 -10.34
N LEU A 151 7.39 -13.29 -11.12
CA LEU A 151 7.99 -14.61 -11.33
C LEU A 151 9.32 -14.52 -12.09
N VAL A 152 9.47 -13.57 -13.01
CA VAL A 152 10.77 -13.30 -13.68
C VAL A 152 11.83 -12.85 -12.69
N GLU A 153 11.52 -11.96 -11.72
CA GLU A 153 12.48 -11.56 -10.69
C GLU A 153 12.90 -12.75 -9.81
N ILE A 154 11.97 -13.64 -9.49
CA ILE A 154 12.30 -14.87 -8.74
C ILE A 154 13.19 -15.80 -9.59
N ALA A 155 12.87 -16.01 -10.86
CA ALA A 155 13.69 -16.79 -11.76
C ALA A 155 15.10 -16.22 -11.90
N LYS A 156 15.24 -14.90 -11.97
CA LYS A 156 16.51 -14.16 -11.96
C LYS A 156 17.31 -14.41 -10.69
N ALA A 157 16.65 -14.38 -9.52
CA ALA A 157 17.29 -14.69 -8.24
C ALA A 157 17.79 -16.16 -8.17
N LEU A 158 16.99 -17.10 -8.65
CA LEU A 158 17.37 -18.52 -8.72
C LEU A 158 18.55 -18.74 -9.67
N ALA A 159 18.61 -18.02 -10.80
CA ALA A 159 19.72 -18.10 -11.76
C ALA A 159 21.05 -17.61 -11.14
N LYS A 160 21.02 -16.83 -10.06
CA LYS A 160 22.18 -16.42 -9.25
C LYS A 160 22.55 -17.44 -8.15
N ASN A 161 21.99 -18.66 -8.17
CA ASN A 161 22.20 -19.70 -7.16
C ASN A 161 21.85 -19.25 -5.74
N ALA A 162 20.72 -18.56 -5.57
CA ALA A 162 20.26 -18.10 -4.28
C ALA A 162 20.12 -19.27 -3.29
N LYS A 163 20.67 -19.12 -2.09
CA LYS A 163 20.52 -20.00 -0.92
C LYS A 163 19.62 -19.36 0.13
N LEU A 164 19.66 -18.05 0.23
CA LEU A 164 18.79 -17.23 1.04
C LEU A 164 18.10 -16.21 0.12
N LEU A 165 16.79 -16.34 -0.03
CA LEU A 165 15.97 -15.45 -0.84
C LEU A 165 15.27 -14.45 0.06
N ILE A 166 15.50 -13.16 -0.16
CA ILE A 166 14.84 -12.08 0.56
C ILE A 166 13.78 -11.46 -0.37
N LEU A 167 12.53 -11.41 0.09
CA LEU A 167 11.40 -10.84 -0.66
C LEU A 167 10.82 -9.66 0.11
N ASP A 168 10.97 -8.47 -0.44
CA ASP A 168 10.42 -7.23 0.14
C ASP A 168 9.08 -6.91 -0.51
N GLU A 169 7.97 -7.10 0.22
CA GLU A 169 6.58 -6.87 -0.21
C GLU A 169 6.20 -7.57 -1.53
N PRO A 170 6.47 -8.88 -1.72
CA PRO A 170 6.39 -9.53 -3.02
C PRO A 170 4.98 -9.60 -3.62
N THR A 171 3.94 -9.41 -2.81
CA THR A 171 2.53 -9.49 -3.21
C THR A 171 1.82 -8.14 -3.25
N ALA A 172 2.53 -7.02 -3.02
CA ALA A 172 1.93 -5.69 -2.87
C ALA A 172 1.16 -5.21 -4.12
N SER A 173 1.62 -5.60 -5.32
CA SER A 173 1.03 -5.21 -6.61
C SER A 173 0.27 -6.32 -7.31
N LEU A 174 0.10 -7.49 -6.64
CA LEU A 174 -0.56 -8.67 -7.20
C LEU A 174 -2.04 -8.71 -6.83
N ASN A 175 -2.85 -9.31 -7.69
CA ASN A 175 -4.21 -9.73 -7.34
C ASN A 175 -4.17 -10.94 -6.39
N GLU A 176 -5.33 -11.38 -5.90
CA GLU A 176 -5.42 -12.43 -4.89
C GLU A 176 -4.95 -13.80 -5.42
N ASP A 177 -5.31 -14.15 -6.67
CA ASP A 177 -4.92 -15.40 -7.30
C ASP A 177 -3.41 -15.47 -7.56
N ASP A 178 -2.81 -14.39 -8.09
CA ASP A 178 -1.36 -14.31 -8.32
C ASP A 178 -0.59 -14.32 -6.98
N SER A 179 -1.13 -13.68 -5.93
CA SER A 179 -0.54 -13.70 -4.60
C SER A 179 -0.52 -15.10 -4.02
N GLN A 180 -1.64 -15.83 -4.11
CA GLN A 180 -1.74 -17.20 -3.63
C GLN A 180 -0.78 -18.14 -4.38
N ALA A 181 -0.71 -18.02 -5.70
CA ALA A 181 0.21 -18.82 -6.53
C ALA A 181 1.68 -18.58 -6.15
N LEU A 182 2.04 -17.31 -5.86
CA LEU A 182 3.38 -16.96 -5.39
C LEU A 182 3.70 -17.59 -4.03
N LEU A 183 2.76 -17.53 -3.08
CA LEU A 183 2.95 -18.12 -1.75
C LEU A 183 3.12 -19.65 -1.82
N GLU A 184 2.36 -20.32 -2.66
CA GLU A 184 2.50 -21.77 -2.92
C GLU A 184 3.85 -22.11 -3.55
N LEU A 185 4.35 -21.26 -4.45
CA LEU A 185 5.69 -21.42 -5.03
C LEU A 185 6.78 -21.34 -3.96
N LEU A 186 6.66 -20.40 -3.01
CA LEU A 186 7.61 -20.28 -1.90
C LEU A 186 7.58 -21.49 -0.96
N LEU A 187 6.39 -22.06 -0.71
CA LEU A 187 6.27 -23.30 0.07
C LEU A 187 6.97 -24.47 -0.64
N LYS A 188 6.82 -24.59 -1.98
CA LYS A 188 7.54 -25.59 -2.78
C LYS A 188 9.05 -25.42 -2.70
N PHE A 189 9.55 -24.19 -2.75
CA PHE A 189 10.98 -23.93 -2.62
C PHE A 189 11.50 -24.29 -1.22
N LYS A 190 10.74 -24.02 -0.17
CA LYS A 190 11.05 -24.46 1.18
C LYS A 190 11.16 -25.98 1.28
N GLU A 191 10.23 -26.74 0.68
CA GLU A 191 10.29 -28.22 0.62
C GLU A 191 11.56 -28.73 -0.07
N GLN A 192 12.13 -27.94 -0.99
CA GLN A 192 13.40 -28.21 -1.66
C GLN A 192 14.62 -27.74 -0.86
N GLY A 193 14.42 -27.23 0.38
CA GLY A 193 15.48 -26.79 1.28
C GLY A 193 15.93 -25.34 1.11
N MET A 194 15.21 -24.53 0.32
CA MET A 194 15.50 -23.11 0.20
C MET A 194 15.07 -22.36 1.46
N THR A 195 15.92 -21.44 1.91
CA THR A 195 15.60 -20.53 3.01
C THR A 195 15.12 -19.19 2.45
N SER A 196 14.06 -18.63 3.05
CA SER A 196 13.51 -17.34 2.60
C SER A 196 13.23 -16.42 3.76
N ILE A 197 13.46 -15.10 3.56
CA ILE A 197 12.98 -14.03 4.42
C ILE A 197 11.90 -13.28 3.65
N ILE A 198 10.71 -13.15 4.23
CA ILE A 198 9.59 -12.41 3.63
C ILE A 198 9.31 -11.18 4.49
N ILE A 199 9.30 -10.00 3.86
CA ILE A 199 8.80 -8.77 4.43
C ILE A 199 7.42 -8.53 3.83
N SER A 200 6.39 -8.45 4.65
CA SER A 200 5.04 -8.09 4.20
C SER A 200 4.26 -7.43 5.33
N HIS A 201 3.29 -6.62 4.96
CA HIS A 201 2.30 -6.07 5.88
C HIS A 201 0.97 -6.84 5.82
N LYS A 202 0.83 -7.80 4.89
CA LYS A 202 -0.35 -8.68 4.77
C LYS A 202 -0.19 -9.87 5.72
N LEU A 203 -0.71 -9.73 6.92
CA LEU A 203 -0.49 -10.68 8.02
C LEU A 203 -1.12 -12.06 7.75
N ASN A 204 -2.23 -12.12 7.01
CA ASN A 204 -2.83 -13.36 6.56
C ASN A 204 -1.87 -14.20 5.69
N GLU A 205 -1.17 -13.55 4.74
CA GLU A 205 -0.17 -14.21 3.89
C GLU A 205 1.00 -14.73 4.73
N ILE A 206 1.51 -13.91 5.67
CA ILE A 206 2.59 -14.28 6.58
C ILE A 206 2.19 -15.46 7.46
N SER A 207 1.02 -15.41 8.09
CA SER A 207 0.51 -16.51 8.93
C SER A 207 0.35 -17.82 8.17
N TYR A 208 0.10 -17.73 6.85
CA TYR A 208 -0.01 -18.89 5.97
C TYR A 208 1.33 -19.57 5.74
N VAL A 209 2.38 -18.82 5.33
CA VAL A 209 3.63 -19.41 4.84
C VAL A 209 4.78 -19.44 5.85
N ALA A 210 4.84 -18.53 6.82
CA ALA A 210 5.99 -18.38 7.70
C ALA A 210 6.06 -19.48 8.77
N ASP A 211 7.29 -19.90 9.11
CA ASP A 211 7.59 -20.76 10.24
C ASP A 211 7.85 -19.94 11.50
N LYS A 212 8.55 -18.82 11.33
CA LYS A 212 8.85 -17.85 12.40
C LYS A 212 8.61 -16.44 11.92
N ILE A 213 8.29 -15.57 12.87
CA ILE A 213 8.05 -14.15 12.64
C ILE A 213 8.92 -13.35 13.61
N THR A 214 9.82 -12.53 13.10
CA THR A 214 10.50 -11.51 13.91
C THR A 214 9.80 -10.17 13.78
N VAL A 215 9.41 -9.60 14.90
CA VAL A 215 8.76 -8.29 14.99
C VAL A 215 9.80 -7.22 15.25
N ILE A 216 9.86 -6.21 14.37
CA ILE A 216 10.68 -5.00 14.55
C ILE A 216 9.76 -3.80 14.78
N ARG A 217 10.08 -3.01 15.79
CA ARG A 217 9.39 -1.76 16.10
C ARG A 217 10.39 -0.70 16.53
N ASP A 218 10.24 0.52 15.99
CA ASP A 218 11.09 1.68 16.27
C ASP A 218 12.60 1.38 16.20
N GLY A 219 12.99 0.60 15.19
CA GLY A 219 14.37 0.21 14.95
C GLY A 219 14.92 -0.90 15.84
N SER A 220 14.11 -1.57 16.66
CA SER A 220 14.54 -2.61 17.60
C SER A 220 13.78 -3.91 17.40
N THR A 221 14.43 -5.06 17.64
CA THR A 221 13.76 -6.36 17.69
C THR A 221 12.95 -6.45 18.99
N ILE A 222 11.64 -6.70 18.86
CA ILE A 222 10.74 -6.85 19.98
C ILE A 222 10.68 -8.31 20.42
N GLU A 223 10.41 -9.21 19.49
CA GLU A 223 10.27 -10.64 19.74
C GLU A 223 10.40 -11.45 18.46
N THR A 224 10.59 -12.74 18.59
CA THR A 224 10.46 -13.72 17.50
C THR A 224 9.47 -14.78 17.91
N LEU A 225 8.39 -14.94 17.14
CA LEU A 225 7.35 -15.94 17.31
C LEU A 225 7.69 -17.20 16.49
N ASP A 226 7.47 -18.38 17.07
CA ASP A 226 7.64 -19.68 16.41
C ASP A 226 6.27 -20.33 16.23
N LYS A 227 5.85 -20.60 14.99
CA LYS A 227 4.53 -21.19 14.65
C LYS A 227 4.21 -22.48 15.42
N LYS A 228 5.25 -23.21 15.85
CA LYS A 228 5.08 -24.47 16.60
C LYS A 228 4.86 -24.28 18.09
N LYS A 229 5.13 -23.07 18.63
CA LYS A 229 5.15 -22.82 20.07
C LYS A 229 4.26 -21.67 20.50
N ASP A 230 4.08 -20.70 19.64
CA ASP A 230 3.46 -19.42 19.97
C ASP A 230 2.12 -19.23 19.25
N ASP A 231 1.30 -18.31 19.75
CA ASP A 231 0.11 -17.85 19.05
C ASP A 231 0.53 -17.05 17.81
N PHE A 232 0.13 -17.53 16.63
CA PHE A 232 0.45 -16.99 15.31
C PHE A 232 -0.74 -16.22 14.70
N SER A 233 -1.71 -15.84 15.55
CA SER A 233 -2.86 -15.06 15.11
C SER A 233 -2.47 -13.67 14.66
N GLU A 234 -3.21 -13.10 13.70
CA GLU A 234 -2.98 -11.73 13.25
C GLU A 234 -3.01 -10.73 14.40
N GLN A 235 -3.91 -10.92 15.37
CA GLN A 235 -4.04 -10.05 16.54
C GLN A 235 -2.75 -10.06 17.38
N ARG A 236 -2.16 -11.24 17.59
CA ARG A 236 -0.91 -11.39 18.34
C ARG A 236 0.27 -10.71 17.65
N ILE A 237 0.36 -10.85 16.32
CA ILE A 237 1.39 -10.20 15.51
C ILE A 237 1.23 -8.67 15.55
N ILE A 238 -0.01 -8.16 15.37
CA ILE A 238 -0.32 -6.72 15.45
C ILE A 238 0.07 -6.16 16.82
N GLN A 239 -0.22 -6.86 17.92
CA GLN A 239 0.15 -6.44 19.26
C GLN A 239 1.67 -6.22 19.38
N GLY A 240 2.48 -7.13 18.86
CA GLY A 240 3.94 -6.96 18.81
C GLY A 240 4.38 -5.75 17.99
N MET A 241 3.76 -5.56 16.80
CA MET A 241 4.10 -4.46 15.89
C MET A 241 3.76 -3.07 16.45
N VAL A 242 2.57 -2.92 17.05
CA VAL A 242 2.03 -1.62 17.50
C VAL A 242 2.37 -1.33 18.96
N GLY A 243 2.62 -2.36 19.77
CA GLY A 243 3.05 -2.21 21.18
C GLY A 243 1.94 -1.85 22.18
N ARG A 244 0.70 -1.91 21.75
CA ARG A 244 -0.48 -1.74 22.60
C ARG A 244 -1.49 -2.84 22.26
N GLU A 245 -2.27 -3.28 23.23
CA GLU A 245 -3.39 -4.16 22.94
C GLU A 245 -4.37 -3.41 22.02
N MET A 246 -4.46 -3.87 20.79
CA MET A 246 -5.56 -3.49 19.91
C MET A 246 -6.62 -4.55 20.06
N THR A 247 -7.56 -4.29 20.95
CA THR A 247 -8.70 -5.20 21.21
C THR A 247 -9.60 -5.36 19.98
N ASP A 248 -9.59 -4.34 19.09
CA ASP A 248 -10.37 -4.33 17.85
C ASP A 248 -9.53 -3.74 16.69
N ARG A 249 -9.58 -4.37 15.53
CA ARG A 249 -8.94 -3.90 14.28
C ARG A 249 -9.44 -2.52 13.85
N PHE A 250 -10.68 -2.21 14.19
CA PHE A 250 -11.34 -0.94 13.92
C PHE A 250 -11.71 -0.24 15.22
N PRO A 251 -11.55 1.10 15.32
CA PRO A 251 -11.96 1.83 16.51
C PRO A 251 -13.47 1.75 16.68
N LYS A 252 -13.91 1.63 17.95
CA LYS A 252 -15.34 1.68 18.25
C LYS A 252 -15.94 2.97 17.69
N ARG A 253 -17.03 2.80 16.96
CA ARG A 253 -17.77 3.91 16.42
C ARG A 253 -18.39 4.73 17.55
N PRO A 254 -18.28 6.07 17.54
CA PRO A 254 -19.05 6.92 18.44
C PRO A 254 -20.54 6.68 18.21
N ASP A 255 -21.33 6.77 19.26
CA ASP A 255 -22.79 6.74 19.14
C ASP A 255 -23.28 8.06 18.53
N VAL A 256 -23.35 8.09 17.20
CA VAL A 256 -23.74 9.27 16.41
C VAL A 256 -25.09 9.02 15.80
N LYS A 257 -26.03 9.93 16.05
CA LYS A 257 -27.34 9.88 15.40
C LYS A 257 -27.18 10.31 13.94
N ILE A 258 -27.49 9.42 13.02
CA ILE A 258 -27.54 9.72 11.59
C ILE A 258 -28.65 10.76 11.34
N GLY A 259 -28.29 11.88 10.71
CA GLY A 259 -29.15 13.00 10.46
C GLY A 259 -29.81 13.00 9.09
N ASP A 260 -30.23 14.19 8.62
CA ASP A 260 -30.84 14.37 7.33
C ASP A 260 -29.88 14.08 6.17
N VAL A 261 -30.43 13.91 4.94
CA VAL A 261 -29.63 13.75 3.73
C VAL A 261 -28.76 14.98 3.48
N SER A 262 -27.46 14.78 3.53
CA SER A 262 -26.46 15.82 3.22
C SER A 262 -26.16 15.91 1.73
N MET A 263 -26.16 14.76 1.03
CA MET A 263 -25.92 14.68 -0.41
C MET A 263 -26.81 13.61 -1.04
N GLU A 264 -27.34 13.92 -2.21
CA GLU A 264 -28.06 12.97 -3.05
C GLU A 264 -27.58 13.09 -4.50
N VAL A 265 -27.18 11.97 -5.09
CA VAL A 265 -26.81 11.86 -6.51
C VAL A 265 -27.90 11.08 -7.23
N LYS A 266 -28.36 11.58 -8.40
CA LYS A 266 -29.42 10.97 -9.20
C LYS A 266 -28.98 10.75 -10.64
N ASN A 267 -29.18 9.52 -11.13
CA ASN A 267 -29.03 9.11 -12.53
C ASN A 267 -27.65 9.54 -13.10
N TRP A 268 -26.58 9.37 -12.34
CA TRP A 268 -25.24 9.80 -12.71
C TRP A 268 -24.65 8.89 -13.77
N ASN A 269 -24.20 9.47 -14.87
CA ASN A 269 -23.59 8.76 -15.98
C ASN A 269 -22.26 9.42 -16.34
N VAL A 270 -21.25 8.59 -16.64
CA VAL A 270 -19.91 9.04 -17.02
C VAL A 270 -19.39 8.15 -18.14
N TYR A 271 -18.81 8.75 -19.17
CA TYR A 271 -18.13 8.04 -20.25
C TYR A 271 -16.62 8.18 -20.14
N HIS A 272 -15.91 7.18 -20.62
CA HIS A 272 -14.45 7.16 -20.61
C HIS A 272 -13.87 8.33 -21.42
N PRO A 273 -12.83 9.04 -20.95
CA PRO A 273 -12.31 10.24 -21.61
C PRO A 273 -11.76 9.99 -23.04
N LEU A 274 -11.16 8.81 -23.28
CA LEU A 274 -10.59 8.42 -24.58
C LEU A 274 -11.52 7.56 -25.44
N TYR A 275 -12.35 6.73 -24.79
CA TYR A 275 -13.28 5.83 -25.47
C TYR A 275 -14.72 6.28 -25.18
N SER A 276 -15.17 7.31 -25.90
CA SER A 276 -16.42 8.03 -25.62
C SER A 276 -17.70 7.20 -25.74
N GLU A 277 -17.63 5.98 -26.26
CA GLU A 277 -18.75 5.02 -26.31
C GLU A 277 -18.81 4.12 -25.07
N ARG A 278 -17.71 4.02 -24.31
CA ARG A 278 -17.63 3.20 -23.11
C ARG A 278 -18.13 3.99 -21.92
N LYS A 279 -19.24 3.59 -21.35
CA LYS A 279 -19.69 4.06 -20.03
C LYS A 279 -18.82 3.45 -18.95
N VAL A 280 -18.33 4.27 -18.04
CA VAL A 280 -17.57 3.86 -16.84
C VAL A 280 -18.40 4.00 -15.56
N VAL A 281 -19.43 4.85 -15.61
CA VAL A 281 -20.50 4.93 -14.60
C VAL A 281 -21.83 5.00 -15.32
N ASP A 282 -22.76 4.12 -14.97
CA ASP A 282 -24.04 3.94 -15.67
C ASP A 282 -25.21 4.02 -14.70
N ASN A 283 -25.92 5.14 -14.77
CA ASN A 283 -27.19 5.41 -14.06
C ASN A 283 -27.08 5.21 -12.53
N VAL A 284 -25.98 5.68 -11.91
CA VAL A 284 -25.75 5.55 -10.49
C VAL A 284 -26.56 6.58 -9.70
N SER A 285 -27.25 6.13 -8.64
CA SER A 285 -28.00 6.98 -7.71
C SER A 285 -27.71 6.54 -6.28
N PHE A 286 -27.44 7.50 -5.36
CA PHE A 286 -27.18 7.21 -3.95
C PHE A 286 -27.41 8.42 -3.07
N LYS A 287 -27.47 8.18 -1.75
CA LYS A 287 -27.63 9.22 -0.73
C LYS A 287 -26.58 9.06 0.35
N VAL A 288 -26.22 10.18 0.96
CA VAL A 288 -25.34 10.25 2.13
C VAL A 288 -26.00 11.11 3.17
N HIS A 289 -25.99 10.69 4.42
CA HIS A 289 -26.59 11.41 5.53
C HIS A 289 -25.53 12.12 6.39
N LYS A 290 -25.93 13.13 7.14
CA LYS A 290 -25.06 13.77 8.12
C LYS A 290 -24.69 12.78 9.23
N GLY A 291 -23.40 12.75 9.60
CA GLY A 291 -22.92 11.83 10.61
C GLY A 291 -22.86 10.37 10.15
N GLU A 292 -22.85 10.10 8.82
CA GLU A 292 -22.78 8.77 8.24
C GLU A 292 -21.43 8.52 7.54
N VAL A 293 -20.95 7.28 7.62
CA VAL A 293 -19.95 6.74 6.68
C VAL A 293 -20.64 5.82 5.70
N VAL A 294 -20.67 6.24 4.46
CA VAL A 294 -21.14 5.40 3.35
C VAL A 294 -19.96 4.72 2.70
N GLY A 295 -19.94 3.39 2.73
CA GLY A 295 -18.97 2.58 2.02
C GLY A 295 -19.34 2.38 0.55
N ILE A 296 -18.36 2.44 -0.36
CA ILE A 296 -18.54 1.98 -1.74
C ILE A 296 -17.54 0.85 -1.97
N SER A 297 -18.06 -0.36 -2.07
CA SER A 297 -17.29 -1.59 -2.31
C SER A 297 -17.44 -2.05 -3.76
N GLY A 298 -16.46 -2.81 -4.26
CA GLY A 298 -16.49 -3.40 -5.60
C GLY A 298 -15.11 -3.92 -6.01
N LEU A 299 -15.06 -4.71 -7.08
CA LEU A 299 -13.79 -5.20 -7.62
C LEU A 299 -12.94 -4.08 -8.24
N MET A 300 -11.65 -4.34 -8.46
CA MET A 300 -10.80 -3.41 -9.22
C MET A 300 -11.40 -3.15 -10.60
N GLY A 301 -11.43 -1.87 -11.01
CA GLY A 301 -12.05 -1.47 -12.28
C GLY A 301 -13.57 -1.38 -12.26
N ALA A 302 -14.24 -1.51 -11.12
CA ALA A 302 -15.69 -1.39 -11.00
C ALA A 302 -16.24 0.04 -11.29
N GLY A 303 -15.39 1.06 -11.36
CA GLY A 303 -15.78 2.44 -11.65
C GLY A 303 -15.89 3.35 -10.41
N ARG A 304 -15.38 2.93 -9.26
CA ARG A 304 -15.51 3.65 -7.98
C ARG A 304 -14.78 4.99 -7.97
N THR A 305 -13.50 4.98 -8.35
CA THR A 305 -12.66 6.19 -8.47
C THR A 305 -13.21 7.13 -9.55
N GLU A 306 -13.65 6.57 -10.69
CA GLU A 306 -14.28 7.33 -11.78
C GLU A 306 -15.58 8.02 -11.33
N LEU A 307 -16.39 7.34 -10.51
CA LEU A 307 -17.59 7.94 -9.90
C LEU A 307 -17.20 9.12 -9.00
N ALA A 308 -16.27 8.92 -8.06
CA ALA A 308 -15.83 9.97 -7.13
C ALA A 308 -15.25 11.18 -7.85
N MET A 309 -14.30 10.97 -8.77
CA MET A 309 -13.65 12.05 -9.53
C MET A 309 -14.64 12.79 -10.44
N SER A 310 -15.60 12.08 -11.04
CA SER A 310 -16.60 12.72 -11.91
C SER A 310 -17.57 13.62 -11.12
N ILE A 311 -17.89 13.27 -9.89
CA ILE A 311 -18.69 14.10 -8.99
C ILE A 311 -17.88 15.28 -8.48
N PHE A 312 -16.60 15.06 -8.15
CA PHE A 312 -15.70 16.10 -7.66
C PHE A 312 -15.18 16.98 -8.80
N GLY A 313 -16.04 17.93 -9.23
CA GLY A 313 -15.68 18.93 -10.23
C GLY A 313 -15.50 18.39 -11.65
N LYS A 314 -16.12 17.27 -11.98
CA LYS A 314 -15.98 16.59 -13.29
C LYS A 314 -14.53 16.36 -13.68
N SER A 315 -13.68 16.04 -12.69
CA SER A 315 -12.25 15.87 -12.89
C SER A 315 -11.86 14.59 -13.66
N TYR A 316 -12.83 13.70 -13.91
CA TYR A 316 -12.70 12.53 -14.76
C TYR A 316 -13.93 12.34 -15.65
N GLY A 317 -13.69 11.89 -16.89
CA GLY A 317 -14.74 11.47 -17.81
C GLY A 317 -15.28 12.53 -18.76
N THR A 318 -16.14 12.09 -19.65
CA THR A 318 -16.82 12.92 -20.68
C THR A 318 -18.30 12.60 -20.70
N LYS A 319 -19.12 13.42 -21.40
CA LYS A 319 -20.58 13.25 -21.53
C LYS A 319 -21.25 13.00 -20.16
N ILE A 320 -20.78 13.68 -19.10
CA ILE A 320 -21.27 13.51 -17.73
C ILE A 320 -22.68 14.08 -17.64
N SER A 321 -23.62 13.28 -17.13
CA SER A 321 -25.02 13.67 -16.91
C SER A 321 -25.56 13.10 -15.60
N GLY A 322 -26.61 13.70 -15.09
CA GLY A 322 -27.21 13.40 -13.80
C GLY A 322 -27.31 14.66 -12.95
N GLN A 323 -27.79 14.52 -11.72
CA GLN A 323 -28.02 15.64 -10.80
C GLN A 323 -27.36 15.35 -9.45
N VAL A 324 -26.84 16.40 -8.81
CA VAL A 324 -26.34 16.37 -7.45
C VAL A 324 -27.10 17.39 -6.60
N PHE A 325 -27.56 16.94 -5.44
CA PHE A 325 -28.24 17.76 -4.46
C PHE A 325 -27.40 17.81 -3.18
N MET A 326 -27.20 19.00 -2.63
CA MET A 326 -26.54 19.23 -1.34
C MET A 326 -27.53 19.86 -0.39
N ASN A 327 -27.79 19.21 0.76
CA ASN A 327 -28.81 19.66 1.72
C ASN A 327 -30.17 19.98 1.05
N GLY A 328 -30.60 19.12 0.10
CA GLY A 328 -31.87 19.22 -0.63
C GLY A 328 -31.91 20.24 -1.77
N LYS A 329 -30.82 20.96 -2.04
CA LYS A 329 -30.71 21.94 -3.14
C LYS A 329 -29.86 21.36 -4.27
N GLU A 330 -30.34 21.45 -5.50
CA GLU A 330 -29.55 21.08 -6.67
C GLU A 330 -28.36 22.01 -6.83
N VAL A 331 -27.16 21.43 -7.02
CA VAL A 331 -25.89 22.16 -7.17
C VAL A 331 -25.20 21.76 -8.47
N LYS A 332 -24.43 22.70 -9.02
CA LYS A 332 -23.55 22.44 -10.15
C LYS A 332 -22.14 22.23 -9.63
N LEU A 333 -21.51 21.14 -10.02
CA LEU A 333 -20.15 20.77 -9.65
C LEU A 333 -19.31 20.58 -10.92
N ASN A 334 -19.21 21.62 -11.75
CA ASN A 334 -18.51 21.54 -13.04
C ASN A 334 -17.00 21.72 -12.92
N THR A 335 -16.53 22.29 -11.80
CA THR A 335 -15.12 22.51 -11.50
C THR A 335 -14.80 22.08 -10.08
N VAL A 336 -13.54 21.75 -9.82
CA VAL A 336 -13.04 21.44 -8.46
C VAL A 336 -13.32 22.59 -7.48
N GLN A 337 -13.20 23.84 -7.95
CA GLN A 337 -13.50 25.00 -7.09
C GLN A 337 -14.99 25.07 -6.72
N GLU A 338 -15.89 24.80 -7.65
CA GLU A 338 -17.34 24.73 -7.34
C GLU A 338 -17.65 23.60 -6.34
N ALA A 339 -16.93 22.46 -6.40
CA ALA A 339 -17.09 21.37 -5.43
C ALA A 339 -16.62 21.83 -4.03
N ILE A 340 -15.47 22.49 -3.93
CA ILE A 340 -14.96 23.05 -2.67
C ILE A 340 -15.91 24.10 -2.10
N ASP A 341 -16.40 25.01 -2.92
CA ASP A 341 -17.33 26.08 -2.51
C ASP A 341 -18.66 25.49 -2.00
N ASN A 342 -19.09 24.34 -2.52
CA ASN A 342 -20.22 23.55 -2.05
C ASN A 342 -19.85 22.58 -0.90
N LYS A 343 -18.70 22.76 -0.25
CA LYS A 343 -18.28 21.99 0.93
C LYS A 343 -18.09 20.49 0.66
N LEU A 344 -17.70 20.11 -0.56
CA LEU A 344 -17.28 18.77 -0.94
C LEU A 344 -15.77 18.74 -1.05
N ALA A 345 -15.14 17.70 -0.48
CA ALA A 345 -13.71 17.45 -0.63
C ALA A 345 -13.46 16.00 -1.10
N TYR A 346 -12.31 15.79 -1.77
CA TYR A 346 -11.92 14.50 -2.31
C TYR A 346 -10.45 14.18 -2.02
N VAL A 347 -10.23 13.13 -1.26
CA VAL A 347 -8.92 12.55 -0.97
C VAL A 347 -8.66 11.45 -1.97
N THR A 348 -7.72 11.66 -2.87
CA THR A 348 -7.39 10.77 -3.98
C THR A 348 -6.63 9.52 -3.53
N GLU A 349 -6.83 8.41 -4.25
CA GLU A 349 -6.04 7.17 -4.11
C GLU A 349 -4.55 7.42 -4.39
N ASP A 350 -4.23 8.12 -5.49
CA ASP A 350 -2.85 8.45 -5.85
C ASP A 350 -2.32 9.65 -5.06
N ARG A 351 -1.88 9.34 -3.85
CA ARG A 351 -1.32 10.33 -2.91
C ARG A 351 -0.09 11.04 -3.48
N LYS A 352 0.81 10.28 -4.15
CA LYS A 352 2.11 10.78 -4.59
C LYS A 352 2.05 11.57 -5.89
N GLY A 353 1.22 11.16 -6.85
CA GLY A 353 1.10 11.81 -8.15
C GLY A 353 0.07 12.93 -8.15
N ASN A 354 -1.11 12.72 -7.56
CA ASN A 354 -2.24 13.62 -7.63
C ASN A 354 -2.58 14.31 -6.30
N GLY A 355 -2.18 13.73 -5.18
CA GLY A 355 -2.59 14.20 -3.86
C GLY A 355 -1.70 15.27 -3.28
N LEU A 356 -0.38 15.12 -3.35
CA LEU A 356 0.63 15.93 -2.66
C LEU A 356 1.73 16.38 -3.62
N ILE A 357 2.32 17.54 -3.35
CA ILE A 357 3.53 18.01 -4.02
C ILE A 357 4.72 17.60 -3.13
N LEU A 358 5.31 16.44 -3.40
CA LEU A 358 6.31 15.80 -2.53
C LEU A 358 7.57 16.65 -2.28
N SER A 359 7.96 17.50 -3.24
CA SER A 359 9.09 18.42 -3.15
C SER A 359 8.78 19.70 -2.35
N LYS A 360 7.55 19.90 -1.89
CA LYS A 360 7.13 21.06 -1.11
C LYS A 360 6.90 20.71 0.35
N SER A 361 6.93 21.75 1.20
CA SER A 361 6.76 21.60 2.64
C SER A 361 5.36 21.12 3.04
N ILE A 362 5.25 20.58 4.24
CA ILE A 362 3.98 20.20 4.86
C ILE A 362 3.03 21.38 4.88
N LYS A 363 3.51 22.59 5.29
CA LYS A 363 2.67 23.79 5.36
C LYS A 363 2.08 24.17 4.02
N MET A 364 2.87 24.16 2.95
CA MET A 364 2.41 24.49 1.60
C MET A 364 1.39 23.47 1.08
N ASN A 365 1.60 22.18 1.35
CA ASN A 365 0.64 21.14 0.97
C ASN A 365 -0.67 21.28 1.76
N THR A 366 -0.61 21.60 3.06
CA THR A 366 -1.79 21.76 3.91
C THR A 366 -2.66 22.94 3.45
N SER A 367 -2.06 24.06 3.04
CA SER A 367 -2.77 25.29 2.65
C SER A 367 -3.30 25.27 1.21
N LEU A 368 -2.76 24.39 0.34
CA LEU A 368 -2.94 24.42 -1.11
C LEU A 368 -4.39 24.42 -1.58
N ALA A 369 -5.28 23.69 -0.92
CA ALA A 369 -6.69 23.61 -1.31
C ALA A 369 -7.53 24.82 -0.87
N ASN A 370 -7.03 25.65 0.03
CA ASN A 370 -7.73 26.83 0.55
C ASN A 370 -6.77 28.03 0.72
N MET A 371 -6.14 28.45 -0.38
CA MET A 371 -5.22 29.60 -0.39
C MET A 371 -5.89 30.90 0.09
N LYS A 372 -7.19 31.06 -0.16
CA LYS A 372 -7.96 32.21 0.32
C LYS A 372 -7.97 32.28 1.87
N GLY A 373 -7.99 31.12 2.52
CA GLY A 373 -8.00 31.01 3.97
C GLY A 373 -6.72 31.55 4.66
N ILE A 374 -5.61 31.61 3.92
CA ILE A 374 -4.31 32.09 4.43
C ILE A 374 -3.84 33.38 3.75
N SER A 375 -4.69 34.05 2.97
CA SER A 375 -4.30 35.24 2.22
C SER A 375 -4.93 36.50 2.80
N ASN A 376 -4.16 37.57 2.79
CA ASN A 376 -4.63 38.95 3.00
C ASN A 376 -4.74 39.62 1.62
N GLY A 377 -5.95 39.60 1.05
CA GLY A 377 -6.18 40.00 -0.34
C GLY A 377 -5.47 39.09 -1.35
N LYS A 378 -4.45 39.59 -2.06
CA LYS A 378 -3.68 38.83 -3.05
C LYS A 378 -2.34 38.30 -2.53
N VAL A 379 -2.01 38.54 -1.26
CA VAL A 379 -0.72 38.16 -0.65
C VAL A 379 -0.97 37.09 0.39
N ILE A 380 -0.15 36.00 0.31
CA ILE A 380 -0.17 34.95 1.31
C ILE A 380 0.46 35.47 2.60
N ASP A 381 -0.22 35.23 3.71
CA ASP A 381 0.26 35.50 5.06
C ASP A 381 1.04 34.24 5.54
N ALA A 382 2.36 34.36 5.58
CA ALA A 382 3.25 33.26 5.91
C ALA A 382 3.09 32.77 7.37
N ASP A 383 2.79 33.68 8.29
CA ASP A 383 2.57 33.34 9.71
C ASP A 383 1.27 32.56 9.88
N LYS A 384 0.22 33.00 9.17
CA LYS A 384 -1.07 32.32 9.16
C LYS A 384 -0.97 30.94 8.51
N GLU A 385 -0.24 30.81 7.39
CA GLU A 385 0.04 29.52 6.74
C GLU A 385 0.74 28.56 7.71
N TYR A 386 1.79 29.05 8.40
CA TYR A 386 2.51 28.26 9.39
C TYR A 386 1.60 27.83 10.55
N ALA A 387 0.81 28.75 11.10
CA ALA A 387 -0.10 28.49 12.22
C ALA A 387 -1.16 27.42 11.87
N VAL A 388 -1.74 27.51 10.67
CA VAL A 388 -2.70 26.52 10.16
C VAL A 388 -2.05 25.14 10.04
N ALA A 389 -0.86 25.06 9.45
CA ALA A 389 -0.17 23.78 9.29
C ALA A 389 0.20 23.15 10.65
N GLU A 390 0.64 23.95 11.63
CA GLU A 390 0.94 23.48 12.99
C GLU A 390 -0.32 23.01 13.74
N ASP A 391 -1.46 23.66 13.54
CA ASP A 391 -2.74 23.23 14.10
C ASP A 391 -3.15 21.85 13.57
N TYR A 392 -3.10 21.66 12.24
CA TYR A 392 -3.41 20.36 11.63
C TYR A 392 -2.37 19.31 11.96
N ARG A 393 -1.08 19.65 12.07
CA ARG A 393 -0.04 18.73 12.54
C ARG A 393 -0.39 18.15 13.91
N LYS A 394 -0.84 19.01 14.84
CA LYS A 394 -1.25 18.60 16.19
C LYS A 394 -2.55 17.80 16.18
N LYS A 395 -3.59 18.29 15.49
CA LYS A 395 -4.91 17.63 15.38
C LYS A 395 -4.80 16.22 14.84
N LEU A 396 -4.03 16.02 13.75
CA LEU A 396 -3.86 14.74 13.10
C LEU A 396 -2.67 13.92 13.63
N LYS A 397 -1.96 14.44 14.64
CA LYS A 397 -0.77 13.80 15.24
C LYS A 397 0.25 13.41 14.18
N THR A 398 0.53 14.32 13.22
CA THR A 398 1.51 14.08 12.15
C THR A 398 2.91 14.13 12.73
N LYS A 399 3.64 13.01 12.61
CA LYS A 399 5.02 12.90 13.12
C LYS A 399 5.98 13.53 12.11
N CYS A 400 6.52 14.71 12.44
CA CYS A 400 7.54 15.43 11.68
C CYS A 400 8.31 16.37 12.61
N PRO A 401 9.58 16.68 12.33
CA PRO A 401 10.37 17.66 13.09
C PRO A 401 9.80 19.08 12.99
N SER A 402 9.31 19.47 11.82
CA SER A 402 8.75 20.79 11.52
C SER A 402 7.82 20.71 10.32
N VAL A 403 6.81 21.60 10.25
CA VAL A 403 5.93 21.77 9.09
C VAL A 403 6.65 22.34 7.86
N GLU A 404 7.90 22.81 8.02
CA GLU A 404 8.78 23.25 6.92
C GLU A 404 9.43 22.06 6.17
N GLN A 405 9.40 20.85 6.75
CA GLN A 405 9.94 19.67 6.10
C GLN A 405 9.16 19.32 4.83
N ASN A 406 9.88 18.87 3.79
CA ASN A 406 9.25 18.36 2.57
C ASN A 406 8.44 17.10 2.84
N VAL A 407 7.24 17.04 2.27
CA VAL A 407 6.31 15.90 2.46
C VAL A 407 6.90 14.59 1.95
N GLY A 408 7.75 14.63 0.93
CA GLY A 408 8.43 13.44 0.39
C GLY A 408 9.27 12.68 1.42
N ASN A 409 9.72 13.35 2.49
CA ASN A 409 10.54 12.74 3.56
C ASN A 409 9.69 12.09 4.67
N LEU A 410 8.37 12.14 4.57
CA LEU A 410 7.46 11.52 5.55
C LEU A 410 7.16 10.06 5.20
N SER A 411 6.83 9.25 6.23
CA SER A 411 6.24 7.93 6.03
C SER A 411 4.87 8.03 5.34
N GLY A 412 4.43 6.93 4.71
CA GLY A 412 3.15 6.88 4.00
C GLY A 412 1.96 7.33 4.86
N GLY A 413 1.87 6.89 6.12
CA GLY A 413 0.81 7.29 7.04
C GLY A 413 0.84 8.78 7.36
N ASN A 414 2.03 9.37 7.54
CA ASN A 414 2.14 10.81 7.78
C ASN A 414 1.84 11.64 6.53
N GLN A 415 2.22 11.15 5.33
CA GLN A 415 1.81 11.76 4.06
C GLN A 415 0.28 11.76 3.92
N GLN A 416 -0.39 10.66 4.29
CA GLN A 416 -1.86 10.57 4.27
C GLN A 416 -2.52 11.59 5.21
N LYS A 417 -1.94 11.78 6.40
CA LYS A 417 -2.42 12.82 7.33
C LYS A 417 -2.27 14.23 6.77
N VAL A 418 -1.16 14.52 6.06
CA VAL A 418 -1.01 15.83 5.39
C VAL A 418 -2.03 15.98 4.26
N LEU A 419 -2.32 14.93 3.50
CA LEU A 419 -3.35 14.95 2.48
C LEU A 419 -4.76 15.17 3.07
N LEU A 420 -5.07 14.54 4.20
CA LEU A 420 -6.30 14.81 4.95
C LEU A 420 -6.34 16.26 5.45
N ALA A 421 -5.23 16.78 6.03
CA ALA A 421 -5.13 18.16 6.49
C ALA A 421 -5.44 19.16 5.39
N LYS A 422 -4.86 18.96 4.18
CA LYS A 422 -5.12 19.77 2.99
C LYS A 422 -6.61 19.93 2.70
N TRP A 423 -7.35 18.83 2.72
CA TRP A 423 -8.78 18.83 2.40
C TRP A 423 -9.63 19.26 3.60
N MET A 424 -9.27 18.90 4.82
CA MET A 424 -9.96 19.38 6.03
C MET A 424 -9.85 20.89 6.21
N PHE A 425 -8.79 21.54 5.74
CA PHE A 425 -8.63 22.99 5.77
C PHE A 425 -9.64 23.72 4.86
N THR A 426 -10.29 23.03 3.91
CA THR A 426 -11.42 23.59 3.16
C THR A 426 -12.74 23.58 3.96
N GLU A 427 -12.73 23.03 5.17
CA GLU A 427 -13.90 22.85 6.04
C GLU A 427 -15.07 22.17 5.33
N PRO A 428 -14.87 20.97 4.77
CA PRO A 428 -15.92 20.28 4.03
C PRO A 428 -17.04 19.80 4.96
N ASP A 429 -18.26 19.69 4.41
CA ASP A 429 -19.38 18.97 5.05
C ASP A 429 -19.39 17.50 4.64
N ILE A 430 -18.86 17.21 3.43
CA ILE A 430 -18.77 15.87 2.88
C ILE A 430 -17.35 15.63 2.41
N LEU A 431 -16.78 14.50 2.84
CA LEU A 431 -15.44 14.09 2.47
C LEU A 431 -15.49 12.73 1.76
N ILE A 432 -15.06 12.70 0.50
CA ILE A 432 -14.85 11.46 -0.24
C ILE A 432 -13.41 11.00 0.02
N LEU A 433 -13.25 9.79 0.50
CA LEU A 433 -11.97 9.14 0.77
C LEU A 433 -11.81 7.95 -0.19
N ASP A 434 -10.91 8.09 -1.16
CA ASP A 434 -10.63 7.05 -2.13
C ASP A 434 -9.36 6.29 -1.73
N GLU A 435 -9.53 5.01 -1.36
CA GLU A 435 -8.48 4.12 -0.83
C GLU A 435 -7.64 4.79 0.28
N PRO A 436 -8.26 5.31 1.38
CA PRO A 436 -7.60 6.19 2.33
C PRO A 436 -6.44 5.53 3.09
N THR A 437 -6.37 4.21 3.09
CA THR A 437 -5.36 3.45 3.84
C THR A 437 -4.42 2.63 2.95
N ARG A 438 -4.48 2.83 1.63
CA ARG A 438 -3.63 2.10 0.69
C ARG A 438 -2.16 2.45 0.88
N GLY A 439 -1.33 1.39 1.05
CA GLY A 439 0.12 1.54 1.19
C GLY A 439 0.56 2.24 2.47
N ILE A 440 -0.22 2.12 3.54
CA ILE A 440 0.17 2.54 4.89
C ILE A 440 0.11 1.37 5.85
N ASP A 441 0.86 1.46 6.95
CA ASP A 441 0.96 0.40 7.95
C ASP A 441 -0.30 0.29 8.82
N VAL A 442 -0.41 -0.83 9.55
CA VAL A 442 -1.60 -1.16 10.37
C VAL A 442 -1.88 -0.12 11.44
N GLY A 443 -0.83 0.39 12.10
CA GLY A 443 -0.99 1.43 13.14
C GLY A 443 -1.48 2.73 12.57
N ALA A 444 -0.93 3.16 11.41
CA ALA A 444 -1.38 4.36 10.71
C ALA A 444 -2.80 4.19 10.15
N LYS A 445 -3.19 3.00 9.64
CA LYS A 445 -4.59 2.71 9.24
C LYS A 445 -5.55 2.99 10.40
N TYR A 446 -5.25 2.46 11.59
CA TYR A 446 -6.08 2.68 12.78
C TYR A 446 -6.22 4.17 13.13
N GLU A 447 -5.13 4.94 13.02
CA GLU A 447 -5.19 6.39 13.26
C GLU A 447 -6.08 7.11 12.23
N ILE A 448 -6.05 6.70 10.95
CA ILE A 448 -6.95 7.22 9.92
C ILE A 448 -8.42 6.88 10.24
N TYR A 449 -8.71 5.66 10.70
CA TYR A 449 -10.05 5.27 11.11
C TYR A 449 -10.55 6.10 12.30
N CYS A 450 -9.67 6.41 13.27
CA CYS A 450 -10.01 7.34 14.35
C CYS A 450 -10.37 8.73 13.82
N ILE A 451 -9.59 9.26 12.87
CA ILE A 451 -9.87 10.56 12.22
C ILE A 451 -11.24 10.54 11.51
N ILE A 452 -11.56 9.46 10.79
CA ILE A 452 -12.87 9.29 10.14
C ILE A 452 -14.00 9.31 11.19
N ASN A 453 -13.85 8.59 12.30
CA ASN A 453 -14.82 8.58 13.37
C ASN A 453 -15.00 9.95 14.02
N ASP A 454 -13.91 10.71 14.24
CA ASP A 454 -13.94 12.06 14.77
C ASP A 454 -14.69 13.04 13.83
N LEU A 455 -14.48 12.93 12.52
CA LEU A 455 -15.19 13.72 11.51
C LEU A 455 -16.69 13.46 11.56
N VAL A 456 -17.09 12.21 11.63
CA VAL A 456 -18.49 11.82 11.68
C VAL A 456 -19.13 12.22 13.01
N ALA A 457 -18.39 12.09 14.13
CA ALA A 457 -18.83 12.58 15.43
C ALA A 457 -19.05 14.11 15.44
N ALA A 458 -18.30 14.85 14.62
CA ALA A 458 -18.48 16.28 14.40
C ALA A 458 -19.64 16.60 13.41
N GLY A 459 -20.43 15.60 13.01
CA GLY A 459 -21.59 15.76 12.12
C GLY A 459 -21.24 15.86 10.62
N LYS A 460 -19.99 15.56 10.23
CA LYS A 460 -19.59 15.49 8.83
C LYS A 460 -20.04 14.17 8.20
N SER A 461 -20.16 14.15 6.89
CA SER A 461 -20.49 12.95 6.12
C SER A 461 -19.23 12.42 5.43
N VAL A 462 -19.04 11.12 5.41
CA VAL A 462 -17.90 10.49 4.76
C VAL A 462 -18.36 9.46 3.73
N ILE A 463 -17.83 9.54 2.52
CA ILE A 463 -17.94 8.48 1.51
C ILE A 463 -16.59 7.78 1.47
N MET A 464 -16.54 6.52 1.85
CA MET A 464 -15.30 5.74 1.89
C MET A 464 -15.32 4.69 0.77
N ILE A 465 -14.38 4.84 -0.15
CA ILE A 465 -14.12 3.87 -1.23
C ILE A 465 -12.93 3.03 -0.79
N SER A 466 -13.08 1.71 -0.74
CA SER A 466 -11.96 0.82 -0.47
C SER A 466 -12.09 -0.50 -1.24
N SER A 467 -10.95 -1.02 -1.68
CA SER A 467 -10.80 -2.36 -2.22
C SER A 467 -10.66 -3.42 -1.13
N GLU A 468 -10.31 -3.00 0.10
CA GLU A 468 -10.21 -3.89 1.26
C GLU A 468 -11.60 -4.08 1.87
N LEU A 469 -12.24 -5.22 1.58
CA LEU A 469 -13.59 -5.52 2.07
C LEU A 469 -13.72 -5.46 3.60
N PRO A 470 -12.75 -5.94 4.42
CA PRO A 470 -12.80 -5.78 5.87
C PRO A 470 -12.85 -4.32 6.32
N GLU A 471 -12.18 -3.40 5.58
CA GLU A 471 -12.20 -1.96 5.88
C GLU A 471 -13.59 -1.37 5.67
N VAL A 472 -14.21 -1.68 4.53
CA VAL A 472 -15.58 -1.23 4.25
C VAL A 472 -16.55 -1.76 5.29
N LEU A 473 -16.48 -3.05 5.63
CA LEU A 473 -17.33 -3.69 6.65
C LEU A 473 -17.12 -3.10 8.06
N GLY A 474 -15.87 -2.81 8.42
CA GLY A 474 -15.53 -2.31 9.75
C GLY A 474 -15.88 -0.84 9.98
N MET A 475 -15.82 -0.02 8.93
CA MET A 475 -15.93 1.43 9.03
C MET A 475 -17.25 2.02 8.56
N SER A 476 -18.03 1.32 7.71
CA SER A 476 -19.23 1.87 7.10
C SER A 476 -20.50 1.60 7.92
N ASP A 477 -21.46 2.51 7.84
CA ASP A 477 -22.83 2.34 8.39
C ASP A 477 -23.73 1.68 7.35
N ARG A 478 -23.44 1.93 6.08
CA ARG A 478 -24.19 1.44 4.92
C ARG A 478 -23.24 1.32 3.73
N ILE A 479 -23.41 0.30 2.90
CA ILE A 479 -22.49 -0.02 1.82
C ILE A 479 -23.26 -0.11 0.50
N TYR A 480 -22.82 0.67 -0.48
CA TYR A 480 -23.18 0.49 -1.89
C TYR A 480 -22.18 -0.44 -2.55
N ILE A 481 -22.69 -1.42 -3.30
CA ILE A 481 -21.88 -2.41 -4.00
C ILE A 481 -21.85 -2.04 -5.48
N MET A 482 -20.66 -1.78 -6.01
CA MET A 482 -20.45 -1.35 -7.39
C MET A 482 -19.83 -2.47 -8.22
N ASN A 483 -20.41 -2.73 -9.41
CA ASN A 483 -19.83 -3.62 -10.40
C ASN A 483 -20.08 -3.05 -11.81
N GLU A 484 -19.03 -3.05 -12.66
CA GLU A 484 -19.11 -2.60 -14.07
C GLU A 484 -19.82 -1.24 -14.24
N GLY A 485 -19.49 -0.29 -13.39
CA GLY A 485 -20.04 1.07 -13.43
C GLY A 485 -21.45 1.24 -12.86
N LYS A 486 -22.07 0.22 -12.28
CA LYS A 486 -23.43 0.24 -11.73
C LYS A 486 -23.44 -0.11 -10.24
N PHE A 487 -24.36 0.46 -9.49
CA PHE A 487 -24.68 -0.09 -8.18
C PHE A 487 -25.59 -1.32 -8.33
N VAL A 488 -25.09 -2.46 -7.85
CA VAL A 488 -25.76 -3.76 -7.92
C VAL A 488 -26.42 -4.17 -6.60
N GLY A 489 -26.24 -3.34 -5.57
CA GLY A 489 -26.89 -3.53 -4.28
C GLY A 489 -26.53 -2.46 -3.28
N GLU A 490 -27.36 -2.35 -2.26
CA GLU A 490 -27.15 -1.61 -1.03
C GLU A 490 -27.36 -2.56 0.13
N VAL A 491 -26.54 -2.45 1.17
CA VAL A 491 -26.63 -3.26 2.39
C VAL A 491 -26.39 -2.40 3.62
N SER A 492 -27.12 -2.65 4.70
CA SER A 492 -26.86 -2.03 6.00
C SER A 492 -25.66 -2.68 6.67
N LYS A 493 -25.11 -2.02 7.68
CA LYS A 493 -23.99 -2.56 8.46
C LYS A 493 -24.28 -3.93 9.07
N GLU A 494 -25.51 -4.11 9.56
CA GLU A 494 -25.95 -5.32 10.26
C GLU A 494 -26.06 -6.51 9.30
N GLU A 495 -26.42 -6.25 8.02
CA GLU A 495 -26.58 -7.28 6.99
C GLU A 495 -25.31 -7.58 6.22
N ALA A 496 -24.33 -6.67 6.30
CA ALA A 496 -23.13 -6.72 5.47
C ALA A 496 -22.20 -7.87 5.89
N THR A 497 -21.98 -8.81 4.98
CA THR A 497 -20.94 -9.85 5.08
C THR A 497 -20.16 -9.92 3.77
N SER A 498 -18.93 -10.44 3.85
CA SER A 498 -18.09 -10.61 2.67
C SER A 498 -18.78 -11.45 1.60
N GLU A 499 -19.44 -12.54 2.02
CA GLU A 499 -20.14 -13.47 1.13
C GLU A 499 -21.33 -12.79 0.44
N LEU A 500 -22.10 -11.96 1.18
CA LEU A 500 -23.25 -11.26 0.62
C LEU A 500 -22.82 -10.24 -0.45
N ILE A 501 -21.77 -9.46 -0.16
CA ILE A 501 -21.21 -8.47 -1.09
C ILE A 501 -20.71 -9.17 -2.36
N MET A 502 -19.89 -10.21 -2.22
CA MET A 502 -19.37 -10.98 -3.35
C MET A 502 -20.47 -11.67 -4.14
N SER A 503 -21.50 -12.21 -3.48
CA SER A 503 -22.64 -12.84 -4.17
C SER A 503 -23.41 -11.86 -5.06
N LYS A 504 -23.58 -10.59 -4.63
CA LYS A 504 -24.24 -9.54 -5.41
C LYS A 504 -23.38 -9.15 -6.64
N ILE A 505 -22.07 -9.06 -6.49
CA ILE A 505 -21.12 -8.80 -7.58
C ILE A 505 -21.20 -9.91 -8.64
N VAL A 506 -21.07 -11.18 -8.22
CA VAL A 506 -21.07 -12.34 -9.15
C VAL A 506 -22.43 -12.51 -9.86
N LYS A 507 -23.55 -12.29 -9.17
CA LYS A 507 -24.89 -12.40 -9.78
C LYS A 507 -25.14 -11.33 -10.84
N SER A 508 -24.56 -10.13 -10.68
CA SER A 508 -24.72 -9.05 -11.65
C SER A 508 -23.93 -9.31 -12.95
N GLY A 509 -22.81 -10.04 -12.90
CA GLY A 509 -22.00 -10.41 -14.08
C GLY A 509 -22.56 -11.58 -14.92
N LYS A 510 -23.53 -12.35 -14.38
CA LYS A 510 -24.17 -13.47 -15.11
C LYS A 510 -25.44 -13.08 -15.89
N GLY A 511 -25.82 -11.81 -15.89
CA GLY A 511 -27.04 -11.31 -16.52
C GLY A 511 -26.81 -10.39 -17.72
N ALA A 512 -25.62 -10.39 -18.34
CA ALA A 512 -25.32 -9.63 -19.55
C ALA A 512 -25.14 -10.55 -20.76
#